data_ea6f1f328c3526cda6ba622c66f9b492
#
_entry.id   ea6f1f328c3526cda6ba622c66f9b492
#
_cell.length_a   1.000
_cell.length_b   1.000
_cell.length_c   1.000
_cell.angle_alpha   90.00
_cell.angle_beta   90.00
_cell.angle_gamma   90.00
#
_symmetry.space_group_name_H-M   'P 1'
#
loop_
_entity.id
_entity.type
_entity.pdbx_description
1 polymer ?
#
loop_
_entity_poly.entity_id
_entity_poly.type
_entity_poly.pdbx_seq_one_letter_code
_entity_poly.pdbx_strand_id
1 'polypeptide(L)'
;MIGYETFARIKHYFDNDGLKYSQIADVLNLDIRTVAKWANEKQYRPRKSAPRKSKLDPFKNEIIRMLEKHPYTATQIYQQIQANGFDGGSTIVEDYVRKIRPPKTKPYLKLVFAPGECAQVDWGSYGTVTAGATTRRLSFFVMVLCHSRLMYVEFTVLQTMEHWLGCHQNAFEFFGAVPQKIMVDNLKSAVLKRIIGQAPVFNPKYVDFADHYGFTIVPCNVGKGNEKGIVENAVGYVKKNLLNGLVIPDFKVMGPVAKHWLDTIANERTHGQTGQKPTDMFSKEKPFLKPLPQAPYDIGQVKPMRASRQFRVTIDTNHYSVPAQLAGVRMTVKTYPDRICIYHDNTLVARHVRSYDRRCDFEHPDHPKALLQQRKRARDQKIFMRFLSLSDKSQQYYRQLEQRRMNPFHHIRQIVALSEIYGNEAVARAMEDAFSFAAFSCEYIANLLEQRTRPVKAAGALHLTRNSDLLDLTIDHPDLSIYDIRKGDEHE
;
A
#
# COMPACT_ATOMS: atom_id res chain seq x y z
N MET A 1 -24.23 -24.46 -37.34
CA MET A 1 -23.45 -24.16 -38.58
C MET A 1 -22.24 -25.06 -38.56
N ILE A 2 -21.93 -25.75 -39.64
CA ILE A 2 -20.76 -26.63 -39.72
C ILE A 2 -19.54 -25.81 -40.16
N GLY A 3 -18.42 -25.99 -39.46
CA GLY A 3 -17.13 -25.43 -39.86
C GLY A 3 -16.41 -26.33 -40.90
N TYR A 4 -15.31 -25.79 -41.46
CA TYR A 4 -14.52 -26.55 -42.45
C TYR A 4 -14.01 -27.89 -41.91
N GLU A 5 -13.57 -27.92 -40.67
CA GLU A 5 -13.06 -29.12 -40.01
C GLU A 5 -14.13 -30.22 -39.91
N THR A 6 -15.35 -29.85 -39.51
CA THR A 6 -16.49 -30.78 -39.45
C THR A 6 -16.87 -31.27 -40.82
N PHE A 7 -16.85 -30.40 -41.87
CA PHE A 7 -17.06 -30.78 -43.24
C PHE A 7 -16.00 -31.79 -43.72
N ALA A 8 -14.73 -31.55 -43.45
CA ALA A 8 -13.62 -32.43 -43.79
C ALA A 8 -13.78 -33.83 -43.16
N ARG A 9 -14.22 -33.87 -41.86
CA ARG A 9 -14.51 -35.13 -41.18
C ARG A 9 -15.70 -35.88 -41.77
N ILE A 10 -16.79 -35.18 -42.14
CA ILE A 10 -17.93 -35.79 -42.84
C ILE A 10 -17.47 -36.41 -44.14
N LYS A 11 -16.67 -35.67 -44.93
CA LYS A 11 -16.14 -36.16 -46.19
C LYS A 11 -15.23 -37.36 -46.02
N HIS A 12 -14.32 -37.34 -45.05
CA HIS A 12 -13.44 -38.45 -44.77
C HIS A 12 -14.20 -39.71 -44.43
N TYR A 13 -15.15 -39.65 -43.51
CA TYR A 13 -15.96 -40.79 -43.10
C TYR A 13 -16.85 -41.32 -44.24
N PHE A 14 -17.34 -40.44 -45.12
CA PHE A 14 -18.16 -40.83 -46.25
C PHE A 14 -17.35 -41.40 -47.42
N ASP A 15 -16.31 -40.66 -47.86
CA ASP A 15 -15.57 -41.00 -49.09
C ASP A 15 -14.48 -42.06 -48.83
N ASN A 16 -13.84 -42.08 -47.67
CA ASN A 16 -12.72 -42.99 -47.37
C ASN A 16 -13.16 -44.18 -46.51
N ASP A 17 -13.96 -43.95 -45.47
CA ASP A 17 -14.36 -45.04 -44.56
C ASP A 17 -15.68 -45.71 -44.96
N GLY A 18 -16.38 -45.20 -45.96
CA GLY A 18 -17.60 -45.78 -46.50
C GLY A 18 -18.78 -45.84 -45.53
N LEU A 19 -18.78 -44.99 -44.47
CA LEU A 19 -19.83 -44.98 -43.47
C LEU A 19 -21.15 -44.44 -44.02
N LYS A 20 -22.26 -45.01 -43.54
CA LYS A 20 -23.63 -44.51 -43.88
C LYS A 20 -23.90 -43.18 -43.17
N TYR A 21 -24.79 -42.36 -43.73
CA TYR A 21 -25.15 -41.04 -43.15
C TYR A 21 -25.59 -41.11 -41.69
N SER A 22 -26.32 -42.18 -41.31
CA SER A 22 -26.73 -42.40 -39.91
C SER A 22 -25.54 -42.59 -38.99
N GLN A 23 -24.57 -43.41 -39.41
CA GLN A 23 -23.37 -43.70 -38.61
C GLN A 23 -22.49 -42.45 -38.44
N ILE A 24 -22.33 -41.66 -39.51
CA ILE A 24 -21.61 -40.38 -39.45
C ILE A 24 -22.33 -39.39 -38.54
N ALA A 25 -23.66 -39.38 -38.60
CA ALA A 25 -24.50 -38.52 -37.75
C ALA A 25 -24.30 -38.84 -36.25
N ASP A 26 -24.29 -40.12 -35.90
CA ASP A 26 -24.05 -40.61 -34.53
C ASP A 26 -22.63 -40.28 -34.08
N VAL A 27 -21.61 -40.57 -34.89
CA VAL A 27 -20.19 -40.29 -34.52
C VAL A 27 -19.91 -38.81 -34.33
N LEU A 28 -20.54 -37.95 -35.15
CA LEU A 28 -20.30 -36.51 -35.08
C LEU A 28 -21.35 -35.74 -34.26
N ASN A 29 -22.34 -36.46 -33.73
CA ASN A 29 -23.50 -35.88 -33.01
C ASN A 29 -24.18 -34.79 -33.83
N LEU A 30 -24.51 -35.08 -35.07
CA LEU A 30 -25.12 -34.19 -36.04
C LEU A 30 -26.46 -34.78 -36.57
N ASP A 31 -27.32 -33.90 -37.03
CA ASP A 31 -28.54 -34.32 -37.70
C ASP A 31 -28.22 -34.99 -39.03
N ILE A 32 -28.90 -36.14 -39.34
CA ILE A 32 -28.69 -36.93 -40.56
C ILE A 32 -28.85 -36.12 -41.84
N ARG A 33 -29.81 -35.20 -41.89
CA ARG A 33 -30.05 -34.33 -43.05
C ARG A 33 -28.88 -33.39 -43.29
N THR A 34 -28.25 -32.93 -42.18
CA THR A 34 -27.05 -32.10 -42.25
C THR A 34 -25.87 -32.88 -42.80
N VAL A 35 -25.67 -34.12 -42.33
CA VAL A 35 -24.61 -35.01 -42.82
C VAL A 35 -24.84 -35.33 -44.31
N ALA A 36 -26.04 -35.76 -44.71
CA ALA A 36 -26.39 -36.09 -46.12
C ALA A 36 -26.14 -34.89 -47.05
N LYS A 37 -26.50 -33.68 -46.61
CA LYS A 37 -26.25 -32.46 -47.38
C LYS A 37 -24.77 -32.25 -47.64
N TRP A 38 -23.95 -32.28 -46.58
CA TRP A 38 -22.54 -31.97 -46.67
C TRP A 38 -21.69 -33.12 -47.25
N ALA A 39 -22.10 -34.37 -47.11
CA ALA A 39 -21.46 -35.51 -47.76
C ALA A 39 -21.55 -35.44 -49.30
N ASN A 40 -22.64 -34.92 -49.82
CA ASN A 40 -22.85 -34.78 -51.27
C ASN A 40 -22.24 -33.48 -51.85
N GLU A 41 -21.83 -32.52 -51.03
CA GLU A 41 -21.17 -31.30 -51.52
C GLU A 41 -19.72 -31.59 -51.92
N LYS A 42 -19.32 -31.13 -53.12
CA LYS A 42 -17.93 -31.29 -53.59
C LYS A 42 -16.91 -30.41 -52.92
N GLN A 43 -17.33 -29.23 -52.44
CA GLN A 43 -16.46 -28.25 -51.83
C GLN A 43 -17.17 -27.55 -50.68
N TYR A 44 -16.41 -27.23 -49.62
CA TYR A 44 -16.93 -26.44 -48.54
C TYR A 44 -17.20 -24.99 -48.96
N ARG A 45 -18.45 -24.59 -48.85
CA ARG A 45 -18.85 -23.19 -49.06
C ARG A 45 -19.44 -22.61 -47.81
N PRO A 46 -18.72 -21.71 -47.13
CA PRO A 46 -19.28 -21.03 -45.96
C PRO A 46 -20.51 -20.24 -46.39
N ARG A 47 -21.60 -20.36 -45.64
CA ARG A 47 -22.84 -19.59 -45.88
C ARG A 47 -22.53 -18.11 -45.77
N LYS A 48 -22.49 -17.40 -46.87
CA LYS A 48 -22.46 -15.93 -46.92
C LYS A 48 -23.89 -15.43 -46.71
N SER A 49 -24.21 -15.02 -45.47
CA SER A 49 -25.42 -14.22 -45.25
C SER A 49 -25.17 -12.80 -45.77
N ALA A 50 -26.11 -12.25 -46.49
CA ALA A 50 -26.05 -10.86 -46.91
C ALA A 50 -25.91 -9.98 -45.63
N PRO A 51 -25.02 -8.98 -45.59
CA PRO A 51 -24.89 -8.10 -44.50
C PRO A 51 -26.25 -7.41 -44.24
N ARG A 52 -26.72 -7.49 -42.98
CA ARG A 52 -27.94 -6.78 -42.57
C ARG A 52 -27.69 -5.28 -42.64
N LYS A 53 -28.65 -4.53 -43.26
CA LYS A 53 -28.58 -3.07 -43.23
C LYS A 53 -28.54 -2.56 -41.79
N SER A 54 -27.54 -1.75 -41.50
CA SER A 54 -27.39 -1.12 -40.18
C SER A 54 -28.02 0.27 -40.19
N LYS A 55 -28.63 0.70 -39.09
CA LYS A 55 -29.10 2.06 -38.91
C LYS A 55 -27.97 3.10 -39.08
N LEU A 56 -26.73 2.68 -38.94
CA LEU A 56 -25.54 3.52 -39.08
C LEU A 56 -25.13 3.70 -40.58
N ASP A 57 -25.60 2.86 -41.45
CA ASP A 57 -25.14 2.89 -42.87
C ASP A 57 -25.26 4.24 -43.56
N PRO A 58 -26.33 5.04 -43.37
CA PRO A 58 -26.45 6.38 -43.95
C PRO A 58 -25.39 7.36 -43.43
N PHE A 59 -24.93 7.19 -42.19
CA PHE A 59 -24.02 8.11 -41.49
C PHE A 59 -22.54 7.72 -41.62
N LYS A 60 -22.21 6.57 -42.19
CA LYS A 60 -20.84 6.07 -42.31
C LYS A 60 -19.90 7.05 -43.02
N ASN A 61 -20.34 7.62 -44.14
CA ASN A 61 -19.53 8.58 -44.90
C ASN A 61 -19.28 9.89 -44.12
N GLU A 62 -20.27 10.32 -43.36
CA GLU A 62 -20.14 11.50 -42.48
C GLU A 62 -19.12 11.22 -41.36
N ILE A 63 -19.21 10.07 -40.72
CA ILE A 63 -18.25 9.64 -39.67
C ILE A 63 -16.83 9.61 -40.23
N ILE A 64 -16.61 9.08 -41.44
CA ILE A 64 -15.30 9.04 -42.08
C ILE A 64 -14.75 10.47 -42.26
N ARG A 65 -15.56 11.36 -42.84
CA ARG A 65 -15.16 12.77 -43.06
C ARG A 65 -14.84 13.52 -41.73
N MET A 66 -15.61 13.21 -40.71
CA MET A 66 -15.34 13.79 -39.37
C MET A 66 -13.99 13.33 -38.82
N LEU A 67 -13.69 12.03 -38.96
CA LEU A 67 -12.44 11.41 -38.51
C LEU A 67 -11.20 11.86 -39.30
N GLU A 68 -11.38 12.23 -40.56
CA GLU A 68 -10.32 12.80 -41.41
C GLU A 68 -9.98 14.23 -41.00
N LYS A 69 -10.98 15.03 -40.62
CA LYS A 69 -10.78 16.44 -40.22
C LYS A 69 -10.21 16.60 -38.82
N HIS A 70 -10.71 15.86 -37.86
CA HIS A 70 -10.33 15.99 -36.47
C HIS A 70 -10.35 14.63 -35.74
N PRO A 71 -9.55 14.43 -34.68
CA PRO A 71 -9.51 13.21 -33.88
C PRO A 71 -10.70 13.12 -32.90
N TYR A 72 -11.94 13.23 -33.40
CA TYR A 72 -13.15 13.13 -32.58
C TYR A 72 -13.23 11.79 -31.82
N THR A 73 -13.71 11.82 -30.59
CA THR A 73 -14.05 10.60 -29.84
C THR A 73 -15.32 9.98 -30.39
N ALA A 74 -15.52 8.65 -30.19
CA ALA A 74 -16.74 7.98 -30.61
C ALA A 74 -18.00 8.63 -30.00
N THR A 75 -17.90 9.10 -28.75
CA THR A 75 -18.98 9.83 -28.07
C THR A 75 -19.31 11.15 -28.75
N GLN A 76 -18.30 11.93 -29.15
CA GLN A 76 -18.53 13.19 -29.88
C GLN A 76 -19.16 12.94 -31.25
N ILE A 77 -18.72 11.90 -31.97
CA ILE A 77 -19.30 11.48 -33.24
C ILE A 77 -20.75 11.07 -33.03
N TYR A 78 -21.04 10.27 -32.01
CA TYR A 78 -22.40 9.87 -31.67
C TYR A 78 -23.31 11.08 -31.43
N GLN A 79 -22.87 12.05 -30.64
CA GLN A 79 -23.63 13.27 -30.36
C GLN A 79 -23.93 14.06 -31.65
N GLN A 80 -22.96 14.20 -32.58
CA GLN A 80 -23.15 14.91 -33.83
C GLN A 80 -24.09 14.22 -34.77
N ILE A 81 -23.94 12.90 -35.00
CA ILE A 81 -24.85 12.17 -35.87
C ILE A 81 -26.24 12.02 -35.25
N GLN A 82 -26.38 12.02 -33.92
CA GLN A 82 -27.66 12.04 -33.27
C GLN A 82 -28.42 13.36 -33.54
N ALA A 83 -27.72 14.48 -33.51
CA ALA A 83 -28.27 15.78 -33.92
C ALA A 83 -28.71 15.78 -35.38
N ASN A 84 -28.07 14.98 -36.21
CA ASN A 84 -28.42 14.77 -37.67
C ASN A 84 -29.43 13.66 -37.91
N GLY A 85 -30.13 13.18 -36.88
CA GLY A 85 -31.25 12.25 -36.97
C GLY A 85 -30.90 10.75 -36.80
N PHE A 86 -29.70 10.41 -36.25
CA PHE A 86 -29.38 9.02 -35.94
C PHE A 86 -30.13 8.57 -34.68
N ASP A 87 -30.94 7.53 -34.77
CA ASP A 87 -31.78 6.94 -33.72
C ASP A 87 -31.22 5.64 -33.10
N GLY A 88 -29.98 5.29 -33.45
CA GLY A 88 -29.30 4.08 -32.94
C GLY A 88 -28.53 4.31 -31.61
N GLY A 89 -28.09 3.19 -31.02
CA GLY A 89 -27.29 3.25 -29.79
C GLY A 89 -25.82 3.66 -30.01
N SER A 90 -25.17 4.19 -28.97
CA SER A 90 -23.75 4.61 -29.00
C SER A 90 -22.81 3.44 -29.31
N THR A 91 -23.13 2.23 -28.87
CA THR A 91 -22.29 1.03 -29.03
C THR A 91 -22.02 0.72 -30.52
N ILE A 92 -23.03 0.90 -31.40
CA ILE A 92 -22.87 0.69 -32.85
C ILE A 92 -21.86 1.67 -33.45
N VAL A 93 -21.88 2.92 -32.97
CA VAL A 93 -20.96 3.96 -33.41
C VAL A 93 -19.54 3.66 -32.88
N GLU A 94 -19.41 3.27 -31.62
CA GLU A 94 -18.14 2.90 -31.02
C GLU A 94 -17.48 1.72 -31.75
N ASP A 95 -18.24 0.67 -32.04
CA ASP A 95 -17.76 -0.50 -32.78
C ASP A 95 -17.34 -0.16 -34.22
N TYR A 96 -18.09 0.72 -34.89
CA TYR A 96 -17.74 1.19 -36.22
C TYR A 96 -16.48 2.07 -36.19
N VAL A 97 -16.41 3.05 -35.30
CA VAL A 97 -15.21 3.89 -35.12
C VAL A 97 -13.98 3.06 -34.79
N ARG A 98 -14.11 2.02 -33.95
CA ARG A 98 -13.02 1.09 -33.60
C ARG A 98 -12.51 0.33 -34.84
N LYS A 99 -13.41 -0.06 -35.78
CA LYS A 99 -13.03 -0.74 -37.03
C LYS A 99 -12.30 0.18 -37.99
N ILE A 100 -12.75 1.46 -38.11
CA ILE A 100 -12.16 2.43 -39.04
C ILE A 100 -10.86 3.03 -38.50
N ARG A 101 -10.78 3.20 -37.19
CA ARG A 101 -9.60 3.71 -36.50
C ARG A 101 -8.91 2.55 -35.78
N PRO A 102 -8.11 1.74 -36.49
CA PRO A 102 -7.33 0.70 -35.80
C PRO A 102 -6.43 1.39 -34.76
N PRO A 103 -6.27 0.80 -33.58
CA PRO A 103 -5.39 1.35 -32.57
C PRO A 103 -4.01 1.54 -33.19
N LYS A 104 -3.52 2.78 -33.23
CA LYS A 104 -2.13 3.06 -33.64
C LYS A 104 -1.22 2.50 -32.53
N THR A 105 -0.94 1.22 -32.61
CA THR A 105 0.10 0.60 -31.77
C THR A 105 1.44 1.20 -32.20
N LYS A 106 1.88 2.20 -31.45
CA LYS A 106 3.23 2.73 -31.64
C LYS A 106 4.19 1.66 -31.14
N PRO A 107 5.07 1.13 -32.00
CA PRO A 107 6.11 0.21 -31.54
C PRO A 107 7.02 0.95 -30.56
N TYR A 108 7.45 0.27 -29.51
CA TYR A 108 8.37 0.81 -28.54
C TYR A 108 9.49 -0.20 -28.23
N LEU A 109 10.67 0.31 -27.94
CA LEU A 109 11.79 -0.52 -27.53
C LEU A 109 11.60 -0.94 -26.07
N LYS A 110 11.74 -2.22 -25.80
CA LYS A 110 11.79 -2.74 -24.43
C LYS A 110 13.08 -2.24 -23.78
N LEU A 111 12.95 -1.48 -22.68
CA LEU A 111 14.12 -1.03 -21.92
C LEU A 111 14.73 -2.22 -21.18
N VAL A 112 16.02 -2.38 -21.34
CA VAL A 112 16.85 -3.36 -20.62
C VAL A 112 17.82 -2.56 -19.76
N PHE A 113 17.93 -2.92 -18.50
CA PHE A 113 18.79 -2.24 -17.53
C PHE A 113 19.88 -3.19 -17.05
N ALA A 114 21.11 -2.68 -16.94
CA ALA A 114 22.20 -3.39 -16.34
C ALA A 114 21.98 -3.58 -14.82
N PRO A 115 22.64 -4.57 -14.19
CA PRO A 115 22.59 -4.72 -12.74
C PRO A 115 23.01 -3.44 -12.01
N GLY A 116 22.21 -3.03 -11.00
CA GLY A 116 22.47 -1.83 -10.20
C GLY A 116 22.26 -0.49 -10.90
N GLU A 117 21.90 -0.49 -12.18
CA GLU A 117 21.81 0.75 -12.97
C GLU A 117 20.64 1.63 -12.54
N CYS A 118 19.45 1.08 -12.39
CA CYS A 118 18.26 1.88 -12.24
C CYS A 118 17.22 1.24 -11.32
N ALA A 119 16.53 2.09 -10.52
CA ALA A 119 15.25 1.77 -9.90
C ALA A 119 14.16 2.69 -10.44
N GLN A 120 12.94 2.21 -10.47
CA GLN A 120 11.75 3.01 -10.76
C GLN A 120 10.91 3.18 -9.50
N VAL A 121 10.38 4.38 -9.28
CA VAL A 121 9.56 4.71 -8.11
C VAL A 121 8.24 5.34 -8.51
N ASP A 122 7.21 5.03 -7.75
CA ASP A 122 5.89 5.64 -7.92
C ASP A 122 5.07 5.64 -6.63
N TRP A 123 4.06 6.52 -6.58
CA TRP A 123 2.98 6.48 -5.60
C TRP A 123 1.75 5.77 -6.16
N GLY A 124 1.25 4.81 -5.40
CA GLY A 124 -0.08 4.26 -5.58
C GLY A 124 -1.07 4.80 -4.54
N SER A 125 -2.35 4.65 -4.81
CA SER A 125 -3.41 4.88 -3.82
C SER A 125 -4.48 3.82 -3.93
N TYR A 126 -5.09 3.45 -2.78
CA TYR A 126 -6.12 2.43 -2.72
C TYR A 126 -7.08 2.67 -1.56
N GLY A 127 -8.30 3.08 -1.86
CA GLY A 127 -9.35 3.28 -0.87
C GLY A 127 -8.96 4.20 0.29
N THR A 128 -9.50 3.90 1.45
CA THR A 128 -9.28 4.62 2.70
C THR A 128 -8.96 3.65 3.83
N VAL A 129 -8.29 4.14 4.86
CA VAL A 129 -7.90 3.38 6.05
C VAL A 129 -8.16 4.21 7.29
N THR A 130 -8.49 3.55 8.39
CA THR A 130 -8.57 4.18 9.70
C THR A 130 -7.16 4.41 10.24
N ALA A 131 -6.88 5.64 10.66
CA ALA A 131 -5.63 6.03 11.32
C ALA A 131 -6.01 6.80 12.59
N GLY A 132 -5.96 6.12 13.73
CA GLY A 132 -6.52 6.64 14.98
C GLY A 132 -8.04 6.79 14.88
N ALA A 133 -8.59 7.95 15.25
CA ALA A 133 -10.02 8.26 15.17
C ALA A 133 -10.46 8.81 13.79
N THR A 134 -9.55 8.93 12.81
CA THR A 134 -9.85 9.53 11.50
C THR A 134 -9.67 8.55 10.36
N THR A 135 -10.50 8.72 9.32
CA THR A 135 -10.33 8.01 8.05
C THR A 135 -9.41 8.82 7.14
N ARG A 136 -8.39 8.17 6.58
CA ARG A 136 -7.40 8.75 5.68
C ARG A 136 -7.35 7.98 4.37
N ARG A 137 -6.95 8.65 3.30
CA ARG A 137 -6.67 7.97 2.03
C ARG A 137 -5.42 7.11 2.22
N LEU A 138 -5.51 5.83 1.89
CA LEU A 138 -4.37 4.94 1.89
C LEU A 138 -3.53 5.19 0.65
N SER A 139 -2.29 5.58 0.84
CA SER A 139 -1.28 5.71 -0.20
C SER A 139 -0.18 4.68 0.04
N PHE A 140 0.52 4.31 -1.01
CA PHE A 140 1.66 3.42 -0.90
C PHE A 140 2.74 3.83 -1.89
N PHE A 141 3.96 3.76 -1.42
CA PHE A 141 5.18 3.95 -2.20
C PHE A 141 5.63 2.61 -2.75
N VAL A 142 6.08 2.60 -4.00
CA VAL A 142 6.67 1.42 -4.63
C VAL A 142 8.01 1.80 -5.22
N MET A 143 9.06 1.07 -4.90
CA MET A 143 10.35 1.11 -5.57
C MET A 143 10.70 -0.26 -6.12
N VAL A 144 11.08 -0.33 -7.39
CA VAL A 144 11.44 -1.57 -8.06
C VAL A 144 12.80 -1.43 -8.71
N LEU A 145 13.73 -2.32 -8.39
CA LEU A 145 15.00 -2.42 -9.11
C LEU A 145 14.74 -2.93 -10.52
N CYS A 146 15.20 -2.20 -11.52
CA CYS A 146 14.83 -2.45 -12.92
C CYS A 146 15.45 -3.73 -13.50
N HIS A 147 16.57 -4.24 -12.95
CA HIS A 147 17.20 -5.47 -13.39
C HIS A 147 16.56 -6.70 -12.69
N SER A 148 16.68 -6.82 -11.38
CA SER A 148 16.19 -7.98 -10.61
C SER A 148 14.68 -8.04 -10.47
N ARG A 149 13.99 -6.92 -10.63
CA ARG A 149 12.55 -6.77 -10.29
C ARG A 149 12.27 -6.88 -8.80
N LEU A 150 13.32 -6.83 -7.94
CA LEU A 150 13.11 -6.76 -6.50
C LEU A 150 12.33 -5.49 -6.16
N MET A 151 11.31 -5.66 -5.34
CA MET A 151 10.33 -4.63 -5.04
C MET A 151 10.36 -4.30 -3.56
N TYR A 152 10.21 -3.01 -3.25
CA TYR A 152 9.90 -2.48 -1.93
C TYR A 152 8.56 -1.75 -1.96
N VAL A 153 7.74 -1.94 -0.94
CA VAL A 153 6.45 -1.28 -0.77
C VAL A 153 6.30 -0.77 0.65
N GLU A 154 5.88 0.47 0.79
CA GLU A 154 5.60 1.09 2.09
C GLU A 154 4.29 1.87 2.02
N PHE A 155 3.45 1.71 3.05
CA PHE A 155 2.16 2.40 3.14
C PHE A 155 2.29 3.72 3.89
N THR A 156 1.57 4.72 3.41
CA THR A 156 1.51 6.05 4.02
C THR A 156 0.10 6.62 3.97
N VAL A 157 -0.18 7.56 4.86
CA VAL A 157 -1.46 8.31 4.86
C VAL A 157 -1.30 9.73 4.28
N LEU A 158 -0.07 10.12 3.97
CA LEU A 158 0.27 11.39 3.32
C LEU A 158 1.34 11.18 2.25
N GLN A 159 1.34 12.05 1.23
CA GLN A 159 2.32 12.05 0.13
C GLN A 159 3.16 13.34 0.17
N THR A 160 3.64 13.71 1.36
CA THR A 160 4.49 14.89 1.54
C THR A 160 5.96 14.58 1.30
N MET A 161 6.81 15.61 1.24
CA MET A 161 8.23 15.45 0.94
C MET A 161 8.95 14.57 1.98
N GLU A 162 8.65 14.74 3.26
CA GLU A 162 9.26 13.92 4.31
C GLU A 162 8.87 12.44 4.20
N HIS A 163 7.64 12.12 3.73
CA HIS A 163 7.24 10.75 3.45
C HIS A 163 7.94 10.21 2.19
N TRP A 164 8.07 11.05 1.15
CA TRP A 164 8.78 10.68 -0.07
C TRP A 164 10.21 10.29 0.20
N LEU A 165 10.94 11.13 0.93
CA LEU A 165 12.34 10.88 1.27
C LEU A 165 12.48 9.71 2.26
N GLY A 166 11.56 9.62 3.24
CA GLY A 166 11.53 8.51 4.19
C GLY A 166 11.34 7.15 3.53
N CYS A 167 10.38 7.05 2.60
CA CYS A 167 10.16 5.82 1.85
C CYS A 167 11.36 5.42 0.98
N HIS A 168 12.08 6.39 0.39
CA HIS A 168 13.34 6.11 -0.31
C HIS A 168 14.40 5.57 0.63
N GLN A 169 14.58 6.22 1.78
CA GLN A 169 15.55 5.80 2.80
C GLN A 169 15.27 4.37 3.28
N ASN A 170 14.02 4.08 3.62
CA ASN A 170 13.59 2.75 4.05
C ASN A 170 13.76 1.70 2.93
N ALA A 171 13.54 2.10 1.65
CA ALA A 171 13.79 1.23 0.51
C ALA A 171 15.28 0.92 0.34
N PHE A 172 16.16 1.90 0.51
CA PHE A 172 17.61 1.69 0.45
C PHE A 172 18.09 0.81 1.60
N GLU A 173 17.55 0.99 2.80
CA GLU A 173 17.82 0.11 3.95
C GLU A 173 17.35 -1.32 3.69
N PHE A 174 16.17 -1.50 3.09
CA PHE A 174 15.64 -2.81 2.70
C PHE A 174 16.54 -3.51 1.66
N PHE A 175 17.02 -2.79 0.66
CA PHE A 175 17.98 -3.33 -0.32
C PHE A 175 19.39 -3.49 0.26
N GLY A 176 19.72 -2.77 1.33
CA GLY A 176 21.07 -2.67 1.88
C GLY A 176 22.05 -1.95 0.95
N ALA A 177 21.54 -1.18 -0.03
CA ALA A 177 22.33 -0.52 -1.07
C ALA A 177 21.49 0.51 -1.85
N VAL A 178 22.15 1.31 -2.72
CA VAL A 178 21.53 2.39 -3.51
C VAL A 178 21.74 2.15 -5.00
N PRO A 179 20.71 2.24 -5.87
CA PRO A 179 20.88 2.16 -7.32
C PRO A 179 21.59 3.42 -7.87
N GLN A 180 22.22 3.29 -9.04
CA GLN A 180 22.93 4.43 -9.65
C GLN A 180 21.98 5.54 -10.11
N LYS A 181 20.79 5.17 -10.59
CA LYS A 181 19.76 6.07 -11.10
C LYS A 181 18.39 5.75 -10.48
N ILE A 182 17.59 6.77 -10.22
CA ILE A 182 16.19 6.59 -9.84
C ILE A 182 15.32 7.31 -10.84
N MET A 183 14.48 6.54 -11.51
CA MET A 183 13.52 7.05 -12.46
C MET A 183 12.22 7.43 -11.73
N VAL A 184 11.86 8.70 -11.80
CA VAL A 184 10.69 9.29 -11.14
C VAL A 184 9.67 9.79 -12.15
N ASP A 185 8.39 9.72 -11.79
CA ASP A 185 7.36 10.43 -12.55
C ASP A 185 7.40 11.94 -12.27
N ASN A 186 6.65 12.71 -13.04
CA ASN A 186 6.49 14.16 -12.87
C ASN A 186 5.66 14.53 -11.61
N LEU A 187 5.92 13.86 -10.49
CA LEU A 187 5.30 14.14 -9.21
C LEU A 187 5.76 15.50 -8.68
N LYS A 188 4.85 16.33 -8.21
CA LYS A 188 5.17 17.65 -7.63
C LYS A 188 6.17 17.58 -6.46
N SER A 189 6.26 16.45 -5.78
CA SER A 189 7.25 16.20 -4.72
C SER A 189 8.67 16.09 -5.27
N ALA A 190 8.86 15.55 -6.48
CA ALA A 190 10.17 15.35 -7.10
C ALA A 190 10.49 16.42 -8.13
N VAL A 191 9.53 16.81 -8.97
CA VAL A 191 9.70 17.73 -10.11
C VAL A 191 8.80 18.95 -9.92
N LEU A 192 9.40 20.12 -9.69
CA LEU A 192 8.65 21.38 -9.48
C LEU A 192 8.12 21.95 -10.79
N LYS A 193 8.91 21.89 -11.86
CA LYS A 193 8.55 22.46 -13.16
C LYS A 193 9.18 21.62 -14.27
N ARG A 194 8.37 21.30 -15.28
CA ARG A 194 8.83 20.66 -16.51
C ARG A 194 8.24 21.38 -17.72
N ILE A 195 9.11 21.94 -18.54
CA ILE A 195 8.75 22.56 -19.82
C ILE A 195 9.38 21.68 -20.91
N ILE A 196 8.58 21.39 -21.95
CA ILE A 196 9.07 20.62 -23.11
C ILE A 196 10.23 21.38 -23.75
N GLY A 197 11.37 20.69 -23.91
CA GLY A 197 12.60 21.30 -24.47
C GLY A 197 13.51 21.99 -23.46
N GLN A 198 13.17 22.02 -22.17
CA GLN A 198 14.02 22.53 -21.11
C GLN A 198 14.38 21.44 -20.10
N ALA A 199 15.49 21.63 -19.38
CA ALA A 199 15.85 20.75 -18.28
C ALA A 199 14.78 20.79 -17.18
N PRO A 200 14.42 19.64 -16.56
CA PRO A 200 13.45 19.60 -15.48
C PRO A 200 13.99 20.32 -14.24
N VAL A 201 13.15 21.09 -13.57
CA VAL A 201 13.48 21.71 -12.28
C VAL A 201 13.04 20.76 -11.17
N PHE A 202 13.99 20.12 -10.52
CA PHE A 202 13.74 19.24 -9.38
C PHE A 202 13.54 20.03 -8.09
N ASN A 203 12.88 19.39 -7.12
CA ASN A 203 12.79 19.94 -5.77
C ASN A 203 14.21 19.96 -5.16
N PRO A 204 14.71 21.11 -4.68
CA PRO A 204 16.06 21.23 -4.15
C PRO A 204 16.38 20.21 -3.04
N LYS A 205 15.41 19.92 -2.16
CA LYS A 205 15.57 18.95 -1.09
C LYS A 205 15.72 17.51 -1.64
N TYR A 206 15.11 17.21 -2.78
CA TYR A 206 15.26 15.90 -3.41
C TYR A 206 16.60 15.78 -4.13
N VAL A 207 17.11 16.89 -4.69
CA VAL A 207 18.47 16.95 -5.27
C VAL A 207 19.52 16.72 -4.19
N ASP A 208 19.43 17.46 -3.08
CA ASP A 208 20.32 17.32 -1.92
C ASP A 208 20.31 15.89 -1.35
N PHE A 209 19.12 15.28 -1.27
CA PHE A 209 18.97 13.87 -0.89
C PHE A 209 19.64 12.92 -1.90
N ALA A 210 19.50 13.18 -3.20
CA ALA A 210 20.10 12.36 -4.25
C ALA A 210 21.63 12.44 -4.21
N ASP A 211 22.16 13.63 -3.99
CA ASP A 211 23.60 13.86 -3.86
C ASP A 211 24.16 13.14 -2.62
N HIS A 212 23.44 13.20 -1.48
CA HIS A 212 23.84 12.49 -0.26
C HIS A 212 23.92 10.97 -0.44
N TYR A 213 22.95 10.36 -1.13
CA TYR A 213 22.94 8.92 -1.42
C TYR A 213 23.70 8.55 -2.69
N GLY A 214 24.15 9.54 -3.46
CA GLY A 214 24.96 9.39 -4.65
C GLY A 214 24.23 8.79 -5.86
N PHE A 215 22.91 8.98 -6.00
CA PHE A 215 22.16 8.54 -7.16
C PHE A 215 21.76 9.71 -8.07
N THR A 216 21.51 9.41 -9.34
CA THR A 216 21.04 10.40 -10.31
C THR A 216 19.53 10.32 -10.47
N ILE A 217 18.83 11.45 -10.39
CA ILE A 217 17.39 11.54 -10.63
C ILE A 217 17.14 11.58 -12.13
N VAL A 218 16.35 10.66 -12.65
CA VAL A 218 15.94 10.57 -14.05
C VAL A 218 14.43 10.79 -14.16
N PRO A 219 13.98 11.90 -14.74
CA PRO A 219 12.55 12.10 -14.94
C PRO A 219 12.03 11.31 -16.14
N CYS A 220 10.88 10.69 -16.03
CA CYS A 220 10.21 10.05 -17.15
C CYS A 220 9.84 11.07 -18.24
N ASN A 221 9.97 10.70 -19.50
CA ASN A 221 9.59 11.57 -20.61
C ASN A 221 8.07 11.74 -20.70
N VAL A 222 7.62 12.96 -20.99
CA VAL A 222 6.19 13.26 -21.16
C VAL A 222 5.64 12.47 -22.36
N GLY A 223 4.54 11.73 -22.13
CA GLY A 223 3.88 10.94 -23.18
C GLY A 223 4.54 9.61 -23.54
N LYS A 224 5.61 9.20 -22.86
CA LYS A 224 6.27 7.91 -23.04
C LYS A 224 6.01 6.98 -21.84
N GLY A 225 4.76 6.58 -21.61
CA GLY A 225 4.38 5.65 -20.54
C GLY A 225 5.17 4.34 -20.53
N ASN A 226 5.73 3.94 -21.68
CA ASN A 226 6.55 2.74 -21.82
C ASN A 226 7.84 2.77 -20.98
N GLU A 227 8.37 3.95 -20.67
CA GLU A 227 9.57 4.10 -19.85
C GLU A 227 9.32 3.73 -18.39
N LYS A 228 8.07 3.86 -17.91
CA LYS A 228 7.64 3.63 -16.54
C LYS A 228 6.94 2.26 -16.33
N GLY A 229 6.85 1.45 -17.36
CA GLY A 229 6.05 0.21 -17.36
C GLY A 229 6.40 -0.77 -16.23
N ILE A 230 7.63 -0.73 -15.68
CA ILE A 230 8.04 -1.63 -14.60
C ILE A 230 7.33 -1.27 -13.30
N VAL A 231 7.39 -0.01 -12.87
CA VAL A 231 6.75 0.41 -11.61
C VAL A 231 5.23 0.50 -11.73
N GLU A 232 4.69 0.86 -12.91
CA GLU A 232 3.24 0.84 -13.14
C GLU A 232 2.66 -0.57 -13.01
N ASN A 233 3.35 -1.58 -13.56
CA ASN A 233 2.99 -2.98 -13.38
C ASN A 233 3.11 -3.40 -11.91
N ALA A 234 4.12 -2.92 -11.20
CA ALA A 234 4.29 -3.18 -9.77
C ALA A 234 3.17 -2.56 -8.94
N VAL A 235 2.79 -1.30 -9.19
CA VAL A 235 1.63 -0.65 -8.56
C VAL A 235 0.34 -1.44 -8.85
N GLY A 236 0.16 -1.89 -10.09
CA GLY A 236 -0.96 -2.76 -10.46
C GLY A 236 -0.94 -4.11 -9.73
N TYR A 237 0.24 -4.69 -9.53
CA TYR A 237 0.43 -5.94 -8.80
C TYR A 237 0.12 -5.78 -7.31
N VAL A 238 0.60 -4.72 -6.65
CA VAL A 238 0.24 -4.39 -5.26
C VAL A 238 -1.27 -4.30 -5.10
N LYS A 239 -1.95 -3.56 -5.98
CA LYS A 239 -3.42 -3.41 -5.92
C LYS A 239 -4.16 -4.74 -6.09
N LYS A 240 -3.74 -5.57 -7.05
CA LYS A 240 -4.46 -6.80 -7.41
C LYS A 240 -4.14 -7.96 -6.48
N ASN A 241 -2.89 -8.08 -6.02
CA ASN A 241 -2.41 -9.24 -5.28
C ASN A 241 -2.36 -9.02 -3.77
N LEU A 242 -1.99 -7.80 -3.31
CA LEU A 242 -1.91 -7.50 -1.88
C LEU A 242 -3.21 -6.87 -1.35
N LEU A 243 -3.74 -5.86 -2.05
CA LEU A 243 -4.81 -5.02 -1.49
C LEU A 243 -6.22 -5.49 -1.84
N ASN A 244 -6.39 -6.16 -2.97
CA ASN A 244 -7.73 -6.62 -3.39
C ASN A 244 -8.24 -7.72 -2.46
N GLY A 245 -9.37 -7.45 -1.80
CA GLY A 245 -9.96 -8.36 -0.80
C GLY A 245 -9.34 -8.28 0.60
N LEU A 246 -8.31 -7.44 0.80
CA LEU A 246 -7.72 -7.24 2.13
C LEU A 246 -8.62 -6.34 3.00
N VAL A 247 -9.03 -6.87 4.15
CA VAL A 247 -9.71 -6.07 5.17
C VAL A 247 -8.66 -5.37 6.03
N ILE A 248 -8.65 -4.05 6.00
CA ILE A 248 -7.66 -3.21 6.71
C ILE A 248 -8.34 -2.55 7.91
N PRO A 249 -8.19 -3.10 9.13
CA PRO A 249 -8.82 -2.53 10.32
C PRO A 249 -8.18 -1.20 10.76
N ASP A 250 -6.84 -1.10 10.68
CA ASP A 250 -6.07 0.08 11.11
C ASP A 250 -4.80 0.23 10.26
N PHE A 251 -4.36 1.47 10.09
CA PHE A 251 -3.13 1.79 9.35
C PHE A 251 -1.87 1.11 9.92
N LYS A 252 -1.80 0.94 11.25
CA LYS A 252 -0.64 0.33 11.94
C LYS A 252 -0.34 -1.09 11.47
N VAL A 253 -1.35 -1.81 11.00
CA VAL A 253 -1.21 -3.19 10.52
C VAL A 253 -0.55 -3.26 9.15
N MET A 254 -0.60 -2.17 8.38
CA MET A 254 -0.14 -2.18 6.99
C MET A 254 1.35 -2.42 6.82
N GLY A 255 2.19 -1.93 7.73
CA GLY A 255 3.64 -2.15 7.68
C GLY A 255 4.02 -3.64 7.78
N PRO A 256 3.62 -4.34 8.85
CA PRO A 256 3.83 -5.79 8.99
C PRO A 256 3.26 -6.61 7.83
N VAL A 257 2.05 -6.28 7.35
CA VAL A 257 1.41 -6.96 6.21
C VAL A 257 2.23 -6.79 4.93
N ALA A 258 2.68 -5.55 4.64
CA ALA A 258 3.53 -5.29 3.48
C ALA A 258 4.84 -6.07 3.55
N LYS A 259 5.50 -6.06 4.71
CA LYS A 259 6.76 -6.77 4.92
C LYS A 259 6.58 -8.27 4.70
N HIS A 260 5.60 -8.87 5.33
CA HIS A 260 5.31 -10.30 5.16
C HIS A 260 5.06 -10.66 3.69
N TRP A 261 4.24 -9.87 2.99
CA TRP A 261 3.95 -10.08 1.57
C TRP A 261 5.20 -9.93 0.68
N LEU A 262 6.06 -8.95 0.96
CA LEU A 262 7.33 -8.77 0.24
C LEU A 262 8.26 -9.96 0.42
N ASP A 263 8.39 -10.46 1.67
CA ASP A 263 9.32 -11.51 2.04
C ASP A 263 8.86 -12.91 1.58
N THR A 264 7.55 -13.15 1.46
CA THR A 264 7.00 -14.48 1.19
C THR A 264 6.37 -14.64 -0.20
N ILE A 265 5.87 -13.56 -0.80
CA ILE A 265 5.10 -13.63 -2.04
C ILE A 265 5.74 -12.77 -3.14
N ALA A 266 5.86 -11.47 -2.92
CA ALA A 266 6.19 -10.56 -4.00
C ALA A 266 7.58 -10.79 -4.59
N ASN A 267 8.58 -10.97 -3.74
CA ASN A 267 9.97 -11.12 -4.16
C ASN A 267 10.40 -12.59 -4.34
N GLU A 268 9.59 -13.54 -3.86
CA GLU A 268 9.83 -14.99 -4.00
C GLU A 268 9.14 -15.63 -5.22
N ARG A 269 8.19 -14.90 -5.85
CA ARG A 269 7.51 -15.41 -7.05
C ARG A 269 8.45 -15.54 -8.24
N THR A 270 8.20 -16.49 -9.14
CA THR A 270 8.80 -16.48 -10.48
C THR A 270 8.22 -15.31 -11.28
N HIS A 271 9.06 -14.33 -11.63
CA HIS A 271 8.61 -13.13 -12.34
C HIS A 271 8.40 -13.42 -13.83
N GLY A 272 7.21 -13.09 -14.36
CA GLY A 272 6.80 -13.46 -15.71
C GLY A 272 7.68 -12.96 -16.87
N GLN A 273 8.40 -11.84 -16.70
CA GLN A 273 9.31 -11.34 -17.74
C GLN A 273 10.72 -11.92 -17.66
N THR A 274 11.21 -12.21 -16.45
CA THR A 274 12.58 -12.67 -16.22
C THR A 274 12.66 -14.19 -16.14
N GLY A 275 11.55 -14.85 -15.81
CA GLY A 275 11.52 -16.30 -15.57
C GLY A 275 12.27 -16.74 -14.30
N GLN A 276 12.75 -15.79 -13.49
CA GLN A 276 13.54 -16.01 -12.27
C GLN A 276 12.87 -15.33 -11.07
N LYS A 277 13.25 -15.72 -9.87
CA LYS A 277 12.82 -15.04 -8.65
C LYS A 277 13.57 -13.72 -8.50
N PRO A 278 12.88 -12.62 -8.10
CA PRO A 278 13.53 -11.35 -7.80
C PRO A 278 14.65 -11.45 -6.78
N THR A 279 14.50 -12.25 -5.74
CA THR A 279 15.53 -12.49 -4.70
C THR A 279 16.80 -13.13 -5.25
N ASP A 280 16.68 -14.12 -6.13
CA ASP A 280 17.83 -14.79 -6.76
C ASP A 280 18.57 -13.84 -7.69
N MET A 281 17.82 -13.07 -8.49
CA MET A 281 18.40 -12.05 -9.37
C MET A 281 19.06 -10.92 -8.57
N PHE A 282 18.45 -10.52 -7.45
CA PHE A 282 19.00 -9.47 -6.59
C PHE A 282 20.34 -9.87 -5.98
N SER A 283 20.52 -11.12 -5.60
CA SER A 283 21.80 -11.63 -5.09
C SER A 283 22.95 -11.39 -6.09
N LYS A 284 22.64 -11.45 -7.40
CA LYS A 284 23.60 -11.16 -8.49
C LYS A 284 23.73 -9.66 -8.76
N GLU A 285 22.66 -8.88 -8.53
CA GLU A 285 22.63 -7.43 -8.76
C GLU A 285 23.28 -6.64 -7.62
N LYS A 286 23.19 -7.12 -6.37
CA LYS A 286 23.65 -6.43 -5.17
C LYS A 286 25.10 -5.91 -5.23
N PRO A 287 26.10 -6.63 -5.79
CA PRO A 287 27.46 -6.13 -5.89
C PRO A 287 27.63 -4.89 -6.79
N PHE A 288 26.67 -4.61 -7.66
CA PHE A 288 26.70 -3.47 -8.59
C PHE A 288 25.99 -2.22 -8.06
N LEU A 289 25.30 -2.35 -6.92
CA LEU A 289 24.67 -1.23 -6.23
C LEU A 289 25.70 -0.46 -5.40
N LYS A 290 25.45 0.82 -5.14
CA LYS A 290 26.29 1.65 -4.29
C LYS A 290 26.05 1.32 -2.81
N PRO A 291 27.08 1.40 -1.95
CA PRO A 291 26.90 1.20 -0.53
C PRO A 291 26.05 2.32 0.08
N LEU A 292 25.42 2.03 1.21
CA LEU A 292 24.71 3.04 2.01
C LEU A 292 25.72 4.03 2.62
N PRO A 293 25.38 5.32 2.73
CA PRO A 293 26.19 6.29 3.47
C PRO A 293 26.25 5.92 4.96
N GLN A 294 27.32 6.32 5.64
CA GLN A 294 27.52 6.04 7.07
C GLN A 294 26.42 6.67 7.96
N ALA A 295 25.92 7.85 7.61
CA ALA A 295 24.86 8.52 8.31
C ALA A 295 23.64 8.68 7.39
N PRO A 296 22.41 8.43 7.90
CA PRO A 296 21.21 8.66 7.12
C PRO A 296 20.98 10.16 6.91
N TYR A 297 20.39 10.52 5.76
CA TYR A 297 19.99 11.90 5.47
C TYR A 297 18.88 12.36 6.41
N ASP A 298 18.94 13.62 6.88
CA ASP A 298 17.87 14.20 7.69
C ASP A 298 16.68 14.61 6.83
N ILE A 299 15.69 13.74 6.76
CA ILE A 299 14.46 13.95 5.97
C ILE A 299 13.49 14.96 6.58
N GLY A 300 13.72 15.42 7.82
CA GLY A 300 12.83 16.29 8.57
C GLY A 300 12.46 17.56 7.80
N GLN A 301 11.17 17.88 7.74
CA GLN A 301 10.71 19.16 7.21
C GLN A 301 10.85 20.24 8.28
N VAL A 302 11.70 21.24 8.04
CA VAL A 302 11.98 22.31 8.97
C VAL A 302 11.00 23.47 8.76
N LYS A 303 10.33 23.91 9.83
CA LYS A 303 9.46 25.10 9.82
C LYS A 303 9.67 25.92 11.09
N PRO A 304 9.84 27.25 10.99
CA PRO A 304 9.78 28.11 12.15
C PRO A 304 8.32 28.23 12.62
N MET A 305 8.08 28.05 13.90
CA MET A 305 6.75 28.12 14.49
C MET A 305 6.82 28.86 15.84
N ARG A 306 5.71 29.41 16.29
CA ARG A 306 5.61 30.06 17.60
C ARG A 306 4.70 29.22 18.50
N ALA A 307 5.16 28.95 19.72
CA ALA A 307 4.32 28.31 20.71
C ALA A 307 3.19 29.24 21.16
N SER A 308 2.01 28.68 21.37
CA SER A 308 0.87 29.41 21.92
C SER A 308 1.10 29.78 23.41
N ARG A 309 0.22 30.62 23.96
CA ARG A 309 0.21 30.89 25.40
C ARG A 309 -0.06 29.65 26.25
N GLN A 310 -0.64 28.62 25.66
CA GLN A 310 -0.86 27.31 26.27
C GLN A 310 0.32 26.35 26.03
N PHE A 311 1.50 26.89 25.66
CA PHE A 311 2.71 26.12 25.35
C PHE A 311 2.47 24.97 24.35
N ARG A 312 1.70 25.25 23.26
CA ARG A 312 1.39 24.34 22.18
C ARG A 312 1.91 24.85 20.86
N VAL A 313 2.43 23.93 20.06
CA VAL A 313 2.71 24.14 18.62
C VAL A 313 1.69 23.35 17.83
N THR A 314 1.09 23.95 16.79
CA THR A 314 0.04 23.33 16.01
C THR A 314 0.62 22.78 14.71
N ILE A 315 0.52 21.46 14.50
CA ILE A 315 0.98 20.76 13.31
C ILE A 315 -0.13 19.84 12.81
N ASP A 316 -0.47 19.92 11.53
CA ASP A 316 -1.50 19.09 10.90
C ASP A 316 -2.85 19.10 11.67
N THR A 317 -3.25 20.27 12.22
CA THR A 317 -4.43 20.47 13.07
C THR A 317 -4.31 19.94 14.51
N ASN A 318 -3.25 19.28 14.87
CA ASN A 318 -2.98 18.76 16.22
C ASN A 318 -2.09 19.71 17.01
N HIS A 319 -2.27 19.70 18.31
CA HIS A 319 -1.52 20.51 19.27
C HIS A 319 -0.49 19.65 20.01
N TYR A 320 0.76 20.08 19.98
CA TYR A 320 1.87 19.38 20.64
C TYR A 320 2.49 20.30 21.69
N SER A 321 2.62 19.81 22.91
CA SER A 321 3.14 20.61 24.01
C SER A 321 4.66 20.83 23.90
N VAL A 322 5.10 21.96 24.41
CA VAL A 322 6.50 22.28 24.66
C VAL A 322 6.67 22.67 26.13
N PRO A 323 7.89 22.71 26.70
CA PRO A 323 8.09 23.22 28.06
C PRO A 323 7.42 24.58 28.28
N ALA A 324 6.68 24.73 29.36
CA ALA A 324 5.81 25.89 29.58
C ALA A 324 6.59 27.23 29.63
N GLN A 325 7.89 27.22 29.98
CA GLN A 325 8.76 28.41 29.93
C GLN A 325 8.91 28.96 28.50
N LEU A 326 8.69 28.13 27.49
CA LEU A 326 8.82 28.51 26.09
C LEU A 326 7.49 28.96 25.48
N ALA A 327 6.47 29.22 26.27
CA ALA A 327 5.21 29.79 25.80
C ALA A 327 5.43 31.14 25.10
N GLY A 328 4.90 31.32 23.91
CA GLY A 328 5.07 32.56 23.13
C GLY A 328 6.41 32.69 22.39
N VAL A 329 7.34 31.77 22.59
CA VAL A 329 8.67 31.79 21.96
C VAL A 329 8.62 31.21 20.54
N ARG A 330 9.47 31.72 19.62
CA ARG A 330 9.71 31.12 18.30
C ARG A 330 10.62 29.92 18.43
N MET A 331 10.30 28.85 17.72
CA MET A 331 11.00 27.57 17.73
C MET A 331 11.17 27.04 16.33
N THR A 332 12.14 26.18 16.15
CA THR A 332 12.33 25.40 14.93
C THR A 332 11.71 24.03 15.12
N VAL A 333 10.73 23.69 14.27
CA VAL A 333 10.05 22.42 14.30
C VAL A 333 10.54 21.58 13.12
N LYS A 334 11.03 20.37 13.39
CA LYS A 334 11.34 19.36 12.40
C LYS A 334 10.25 18.28 12.42
N THR A 335 9.56 18.11 11.30
CA THR A 335 8.48 17.13 11.15
C THR A 335 8.96 15.97 10.32
N TYR A 336 8.88 14.76 10.88
CA TYR A 336 9.19 13.48 10.25
C TYR A 336 7.90 12.68 10.01
N PRO A 337 7.91 11.58 9.24
CA PRO A 337 6.74 10.72 9.10
C PRO A 337 6.22 10.14 10.43
N ASP A 338 7.11 9.81 11.36
CA ASP A 338 6.82 9.11 12.61
C ASP A 338 6.85 10.02 13.86
N ARG A 339 7.57 11.15 13.79
CA ARG A 339 7.84 12.00 14.95
C ARG A 339 7.90 13.48 14.61
N ILE A 340 7.81 14.28 15.64
CA ILE A 340 7.97 15.73 15.63
C ILE A 340 9.05 16.08 16.64
N CYS A 341 10.08 16.81 16.21
CA CYS A 341 11.16 17.31 17.06
C CYS A 341 11.10 18.84 17.08
N ILE A 342 11.06 19.42 18.26
CA ILE A 342 10.95 20.87 18.46
C ILE A 342 12.23 21.35 19.11
N TYR A 343 12.86 22.36 18.50
CA TYR A 343 14.14 22.92 18.92
C TYR A 343 13.99 24.39 19.28
N HIS A 344 14.66 24.81 20.33
CA HIS A 344 14.87 26.20 20.69
C HIS A 344 16.38 26.43 20.84
N ASP A 345 16.93 27.45 20.17
CA ASP A 345 18.36 27.76 20.14
C ASP A 345 19.24 26.50 19.92
N ASN A 346 18.90 25.72 18.90
CA ASN A 346 19.57 24.45 18.51
C ASN A 346 19.46 23.31 19.55
N THR A 347 18.76 23.53 20.67
CA THR A 347 18.55 22.51 21.70
C THR A 347 17.21 21.83 21.47
N LEU A 348 17.17 20.49 21.49
CA LEU A 348 15.94 19.70 21.42
C LEU A 348 15.15 19.89 22.72
N VAL A 349 14.00 20.57 22.63
CA VAL A 349 13.17 20.89 23.81
C VAL A 349 11.94 20.01 23.95
N ALA A 350 11.48 19.41 22.84
CA ALA A 350 10.38 18.46 22.85
C ALA A 350 10.48 17.46 21.69
N ARG A 351 10.06 16.22 21.94
CA ARG A 351 9.88 15.17 20.94
C ARG A 351 8.54 14.50 21.17
N HIS A 352 7.74 14.41 20.10
CA HIS A 352 6.44 13.77 20.12
C HIS A 352 6.33 12.74 18.99
N VAL A 353 5.53 11.71 19.20
CA VAL A 353 5.07 10.83 18.11
C VAL A 353 4.11 11.66 17.24
N ARG A 354 4.30 11.63 15.93
CA ARG A 354 3.40 12.31 15.00
C ARG A 354 2.07 11.55 14.94
N SER A 355 0.99 12.26 15.22
CA SER A 355 -0.37 11.72 15.04
C SER A 355 -0.95 12.17 13.72
N TYR A 356 -1.64 11.25 13.07
CA TYR A 356 -2.43 11.52 11.86
C TYR A 356 -3.91 11.76 12.16
N ASP A 357 -4.29 11.83 13.44
CA ASP A 357 -5.59 12.30 13.90
C ASP A 357 -5.79 13.79 13.64
N ARG A 358 -6.96 14.29 13.96
CA ARG A 358 -7.29 15.70 13.80
C ARG A 358 -7.74 16.30 15.11
N ARG A 359 -7.31 17.53 15.39
CA ARG A 359 -7.73 18.33 16.55
C ARG A 359 -7.43 17.68 17.91
N CYS A 360 -6.40 16.84 17.96
CA CYS A 360 -5.93 16.22 19.19
C CYS A 360 -4.92 17.12 19.90
N ASP A 361 -4.86 17.00 21.21
CA ASP A 361 -3.89 17.69 22.07
C ASP A 361 -2.95 16.66 22.72
N PHE A 362 -1.67 16.74 22.39
CA PHE A 362 -0.63 15.84 22.87
C PHE A 362 0.24 16.58 23.88
N GLU A 363 0.01 16.32 25.16
CA GLU A 363 0.76 16.92 26.25
C GLU A 363 1.77 15.94 26.85
N HIS A 364 3.05 16.34 26.85
CA HIS A 364 4.06 15.62 27.61
C HIS A 364 3.93 15.98 29.11
N PRO A 365 3.92 14.99 30.03
CA PRO A 365 3.67 15.25 31.46
C PRO A 365 4.62 16.23 32.12
N ASP A 366 5.86 16.35 31.63
CA ASP A 366 6.87 17.25 32.20
C ASP A 366 6.82 18.68 31.66
N HIS A 367 6.14 18.92 30.55
CA HIS A 367 6.09 20.25 29.91
C HIS A 367 5.40 21.33 30.77
N PRO A 368 4.31 21.05 31.52
CA PRO A 368 3.72 22.01 32.41
C PRO A 368 4.46 22.14 33.76
N LYS A 369 5.57 21.43 33.99
CA LYS A 369 6.24 21.30 35.28
C LYS A 369 6.55 22.63 35.92
N ALA A 370 7.04 23.62 35.17
CA ALA A 370 7.34 24.95 35.68
C ALA A 370 6.11 25.71 36.21
N LEU A 371 4.98 25.61 35.52
CA LEU A 371 3.70 26.18 35.95
C LEU A 371 3.11 25.42 37.15
N LEU A 372 3.37 24.14 37.20
CA LEU A 372 2.79 23.22 38.17
C LEU A 372 3.58 23.24 39.51
N GLN A 373 4.87 23.63 39.50
CA GLN A 373 5.60 23.99 40.73
C GLN A 373 4.92 25.15 41.44
N GLN A 374 4.33 26.08 40.69
CA GLN A 374 3.57 27.21 41.28
C GLN A 374 2.14 26.80 41.70
N ARG A 375 1.56 25.76 41.14
CA ARG A 375 0.16 25.33 41.38
C ARG A 375 0.03 23.80 41.45
N LYS A 376 0.76 23.16 42.36
CA LYS A 376 0.78 21.69 42.52
C LYS A 376 -0.62 21.06 42.59
N ARG A 377 -1.57 21.70 43.32
CA ARG A 377 -2.95 21.22 43.46
C ARG A 377 -3.73 21.19 42.13
N ALA A 378 -3.57 22.20 41.27
CA ALA A 378 -4.29 22.28 40.02
C ALA A 378 -3.81 21.22 39.01
N ARG A 379 -2.52 20.89 39.07
CA ARG A 379 -1.95 19.81 38.22
C ARG A 379 -2.49 18.45 38.58
N ASP A 380 -2.39 18.12 39.87
CA ASP A 380 -2.81 16.83 40.37
C ASP A 380 -4.32 16.64 40.10
N GLN A 381 -5.09 17.70 40.22
CA GLN A 381 -6.51 17.69 39.85
C GLN A 381 -6.74 17.44 38.37
N LYS A 382 -5.97 18.08 37.46
CA LYS A 382 -6.12 17.87 36.00
C LYS A 382 -5.76 16.44 35.58
N ILE A 383 -4.64 15.91 36.09
CA ILE A 383 -4.22 14.53 35.82
C ILE A 383 -5.22 13.56 36.46
N PHE A 384 -5.68 13.84 37.64
CA PHE A 384 -6.68 13.05 38.33
C PHE A 384 -8.00 13.01 37.56
N MET A 385 -8.50 14.17 37.11
CA MET A 385 -9.71 14.23 36.29
C MET A 385 -9.57 13.46 34.97
N ARG A 386 -8.43 13.58 34.31
CA ARG A 386 -8.14 12.83 33.08
C ARG A 386 -8.05 11.32 33.34
N PHE A 387 -7.45 10.93 34.46
CA PHE A 387 -7.43 9.54 34.90
C PHE A 387 -8.85 9.02 35.16
N LEU A 388 -9.68 9.81 35.85
CA LEU A 388 -11.07 9.42 36.11
C LEU A 388 -11.89 9.22 34.80
N SER A 389 -11.57 9.96 33.76
CA SER A 389 -12.26 9.83 32.46
C SER A 389 -11.79 8.62 31.63
N LEU A 390 -10.78 7.86 32.03
CA LEU A 390 -10.29 6.72 31.26
C LEU A 390 -11.20 5.49 31.39
N SER A 391 -11.75 5.24 32.57
CA SER A 391 -12.64 4.09 32.83
C SER A 391 -13.56 4.38 33.99
N ASP A 392 -14.75 3.81 34.00
CA ASP A 392 -15.72 3.90 35.12
C ASP A 392 -15.13 3.34 36.44
N LYS A 393 -14.15 2.45 36.34
CA LYS A 393 -13.46 1.88 37.51
C LYS A 393 -12.28 2.71 38.00
N SER A 394 -11.93 3.81 37.35
CA SER A 394 -10.76 4.63 37.69
C SER A 394 -10.79 5.11 39.14
N GLN A 395 -11.95 5.52 39.65
CA GLN A 395 -12.08 5.97 41.03
C GLN A 395 -11.82 4.84 42.05
N GLN A 396 -12.30 3.63 41.76
CA GLN A 396 -12.05 2.45 42.59
C GLN A 396 -10.56 2.04 42.53
N TYR A 397 -9.97 2.09 41.35
CA TYR A 397 -8.53 1.84 41.13
C TYR A 397 -7.67 2.81 41.98
N TYR A 398 -8.01 4.11 41.99
CA TYR A 398 -7.34 5.11 42.81
C TYR A 398 -7.39 4.77 44.30
N ARG A 399 -8.56 4.40 44.82
CA ARG A 399 -8.73 4.00 46.24
C ARG A 399 -7.84 2.80 46.59
N GLN A 400 -7.70 1.83 45.68
CA GLN A 400 -6.83 0.67 45.88
C GLN A 400 -5.35 1.05 45.94
N LEU A 401 -4.89 2.02 45.14
CA LEU A 401 -3.55 2.56 45.22
C LEU A 401 -3.28 3.24 46.59
N GLU A 402 -4.26 4.02 47.10
CA GLU A 402 -4.15 4.65 48.41
C GLU A 402 -4.10 3.63 49.56
N GLN A 403 -4.99 2.64 49.55
CA GLN A 403 -5.04 1.60 50.60
C GLN A 403 -3.77 0.78 50.67
N ARG A 404 -3.10 0.57 49.57
CA ARG A 404 -1.82 -0.17 49.50
C ARG A 404 -0.57 0.68 49.82
N ARG A 405 -0.76 1.91 50.23
CA ARG A 405 0.30 2.87 50.50
C ARG A 405 1.27 3.12 49.35
N MET A 406 0.81 2.86 48.09
CA MET A 406 1.53 3.20 46.90
C MET A 406 1.42 4.71 46.68
N ASN A 407 2.34 5.31 45.91
CA ASN A 407 2.20 6.71 45.52
C ASN A 407 1.15 6.83 44.38
N PRO A 408 -0.14 7.18 44.70
CA PRO A 408 -1.22 7.12 43.70
C PRO A 408 -0.97 8.05 42.51
N PHE A 409 -0.41 9.26 42.80
CA PHE A 409 -0.18 10.24 41.74
C PHE A 409 0.94 9.86 40.78
N HIS A 410 1.91 9.06 41.20
CA HIS A 410 2.91 8.51 40.31
C HIS A 410 2.24 7.55 39.29
N HIS A 411 1.49 6.59 39.79
CA HIS A 411 0.82 5.60 38.97
C HIS A 411 -0.21 6.23 38.00
N ILE A 412 -1.05 7.15 38.51
CA ILE A 412 -2.03 7.86 37.68
C ILE A 412 -1.35 8.61 36.53
N ARG A 413 -0.25 9.30 36.83
CA ARG A 413 0.49 10.07 35.82
C ARG A 413 1.02 9.17 34.71
N GLN A 414 1.57 8.04 35.04
CA GLN A 414 2.07 7.06 34.08
C GLN A 414 0.92 6.44 33.29
N ILE A 415 -0.19 6.10 33.94
CA ILE A 415 -1.36 5.54 33.26
C ILE A 415 -1.95 6.55 32.27
N VAL A 416 -2.03 7.83 32.64
CA VAL A 416 -2.47 8.89 31.71
C VAL A 416 -1.48 9.06 30.57
N ALA A 417 -0.17 8.98 30.81
CA ALA A 417 0.83 9.01 29.75
C ALA A 417 0.70 7.80 28.80
N LEU A 418 0.44 6.61 29.34
CA LEU A 418 0.17 5.42 28.52
C LEU A 418 -1.08 5.60 27.67
N SER A 419 -2.11 6.31 28.14
CA SER A 419 -3.30 6.57 27.34
C SER A 419 -3.04 7.47 26.12
N GLU A 420 -2.00 8.28 26.17
CA GLU A 420 -1.55 9.10 25.03
C GLU A 420 -0.81 8.28 23.97
N ILE A 421 -0.17 7.19 24.39
CA ILE A 421 0.61 6.31 23.51
C ILE A 421 -0.29 5.22 22.90
N TYR A 422 -1.13 4.58 23.72
CA TYR A 422 -1.89 3.39 23.35
C TYR A 422 -3.37 3.65 23.08
N GLY A 423 -3.83 4.89 23.37
CA GLY A 423 -5.26 5.26 23.27
C GLY A 423 -6.05 4.95 24.54
N ASN A 424 -7.11 5.74 24.76
CA ASN A 424 -7.93 5.65 26.00
C ASN A 424 -8.60 4.29 26.15
N GLU A 425 -9.15 3.72 25.08
CA GLU A 425 -9.84 2.42 25.13
C GLU A 425 -8.92 1.26 25.50
N ALA A 426 -7.70 1.25 24.96
CA ALA A 426 -6.73 0.20 25.27
C ALA A 426 -6.32 0.24 26.74
N VAL A 427 -6.08 1.45 27.26
CA VAL A 427 -5.73 1.66 28.69
C VAL A 427 -6.91 1.36 29.59
N ALA A 428 -8.15 1.75 29.23
CA ALA A 428 -9.35 1.43 30.00
C ALA A 428 -9.49 -0.09 30.19
N ARG A 429 -9.39 -0.86 29.10
CA ARG A 429 -9.43 -2.34 29.16
C ARG A 429 -8.29 -2.92 30.00
N ALA A 430 -7.07 -2.37 29.86
CA ALA A 430 -5.94 -2.82 30.67
C ALA A 430 -6.15 -2.51 32.16
N MET A 431 -6.80 -1.38 32.49
CA MET A 431 -7.17 -1.05 33.87
C MET A 431 -8.25 -1.96 34.43
N GLU A 432 -9.25 -2.35 33.63
CA GLU A 432 -10.30 -3.29 34.03
C GLU A 432 -9.73 -4.68 34.31
N ASP A 433 -8.79 -5.15 33.48
CA ASP A 433 -8.11 -6.42 33.71
C ASP A 433 -7.20 -6.35 34.94
N ALA A 434 -6.42 -5.26 35.08
CA ALA A 434 -5.60 -5.05 36.25
C ALA A 434 -6.43 -5.01 37.54
N PHE A 435 -7.64 -4.45 37.46
CA PHE A 435 -8.59 -4.45 38.57
C PHE A 435 -9.09 -5.87 38.89
N SER A 436 -9.45 -6.67 37.88
CA SER A 436 -9.92 -8.06 38.07
C SER A 436 -8.84 -8.98 38.64
N PHE A 437 -7.58 -8.74 38.31
CA PHE A 437 -6.41 -9.48 38.86
C PHE A 437 -5.85 -8.86 40.15
N ALA A 438 -6.49 -7.83 40.69
CA ALA A 438 -6.03 -7.09 41.87
C ALA A 438 -4.57 -6.58 41.78
N ALA A 439 -4.10 -6.26 40.57
CA ALA A 439 -2.76 -5.81 40.27
C ALA A 439 -2.75 -4.30 39.97
N PHE A 440 -2.53 -3.49 41.03
CA PHE A 440 -2.65 -2.04 40.95
C PHE A 440 -1.28 -1.37 40.80
N SER A 441 -0.74 -1.39 39.55
CA SER A 441 0.47 -0.61 39.25
C SER A 441 0.47 -0.15 37.79
N CYS A 442 1.16 0.95 37.52
CA CYS A 442 1.32 1.45 36.15
C CYS A 442 2.18 0.52 35.29
N GLU A 443 3.13 -0.18 35.91
CA GLU A 443 4.01 -1.16 35.24
C GLU A 443 3.21 -2.35 34.74
N TYR A 444 2.25 -2.83 35.54
CA TYR A 444 1.39 -3.93 35.12
C TYR A 444 0.51 -3.54 33.93
N ILE A 445 -0.05 -2.33 33.95
CA ILE A 445 -0.83 -1.80 32.80
C ILE A 445 0.07 -1.66 31.57
N ALA A 446 1.29 -1.15 31.73
CA ALA A 446 2.24 -1.02 30.62
C ALA A 446 2.55 -2.41 30.01
N ASN A 447 2.82 -3.41 30.85
CA ASN A 447 3.08 -4.77 30.41
C ASN A 447 1.90 -5.38 29.65
N LEU A 448 0.66 -5.18 30.13
CA LEU A 448 -0.54 -5.62 29.45
C LEU A 448 -0.68 -4.96 28.06
N LEU A 449 -0.41 -3.67 27.98
CA LEU A 449 -0.47 -2.92 26.73
C LEU A 449 0.61 -3.36 25.74
N GLU A 450 1.83 -3.57 26.22
CA GLU A 450 2.93 -4.11 25.40
C GLU A 450 2.64 -5.50 24.89
N GLN A 451 2.13 -6.40 25.73
CA GLN A 451 1.76 -7.76 25.32
C GLN A 451 0.69 -7.76 24.25
N ARG A 452 -0.29 -6.87 24.35
CA ARG A 452 -1.39 -6.76 23.37
C ARG A 452 -0.96 -6.12 22.05
N THR A 453 0.05 -5.26 22.09
CA THR A 453 0.61 -4.63 20.89
C THR A 453 1.72 -5.47 20.24
N ARG A 454 2.28 -6.43 20.97
CA ARG A 454 3.18 -7.40 20.33
C ARG A 454 2.41 -8.10 19.22
N PRO A 455 2.90 -8.06 17.99
CA PRO A 455 2.29 -8.84 16.94
C PRO A 455 2.31 -10.29 17.47
N VAL A 456 1.13 -10.81 17.79
CA VAL A 456 0.98 -12.26 17.90
C VAL A 456 1.56 -12.73 16.57
N LYS A 457 2.68 -13.48 16.62
CA LYS A 457 3.03 -14.30 15.48
C LYS A 457 1.77 -15.14 15.27
N ALA A 458 0.89 -14.65 14.41
CA ALA A 458 -0.14 -15.47 13.87
C ALA A 458 0.67 -16.65 13.32
N ALA A 459 0.62 -17.77 14.01
CA ALA A 459 0.94 -19.03 13.37
C ALA A 459 0.15 -18.93 12.09
N GLY A 460 0.87 -18.68 10.99
CA GLY A 460 0.24 -18.46 9.72
C GLY A 460 -0.77 -19.57 9.58
N ALA A 461 -2.02 -19.23 9.36
CA ALA A 461 -2.98 -20.25 9.02
C ALA A 461 -2.30 -20.99 7.88
N LEU A 462 -1.87 -22.21 8.15
CA LEU A 462 -1.33 -23.12 7.16
C LEU A 462 -2.46 -23.33 6.17
N HIS A 463 -2.52 -22.49 5.14
CA HIS A 463 -3.34 -22.74 3.98
C HIS A 463 -2.65 -23.87 3.20
N LEU A 464 -2.82 -25.07 3.70
CA LEU A 464 -2.46 -26.29 3.01
C LEU A 464 -3.41 -26.48 1.83
N THR A 465 -3.11 -25.77 0.74
CA THR A 465 -3.91 -25.84 -0.51
C THR A 465 -3.54 -27.06 -1.35
N ARG A 466 -2.55 -27.87 -0.99
CA ARG A 466 -2.08 -28.97 -1.87
C ARG A 466 -1.65 -30.29 -1.21
N ASN A 467 -1.62 -30.44 0.10
CA ASN A 467 -1.29 -31.70 0.74
C ASN A 467 -2.26 -31.97 1.89
N SER A 468 -3.31 -32.73 1.62
CA SER A 468 -4.27 -33.23 2.62
C SER A 468 -3.59 -34.11 3.68
N ASP A 469 -2.47 -34.73 3.33
CA ASP A 469 -1.73 -35.66 4.19
C ASP A 469 -1.08 -35.01 5.43
N LEU A 470 -0.96 -33.69 5.42
CA LEU A 470 -0.45 -32.93 6.57
C LEU A 470 -1.53 -32.60 7.61
N LEU A 471 -2.80 -32.84 7.30
CA LEU A 471 -3.91 -32.69 8.25
C LEU A 471 -4.00 -33.88 9.21
N ASP A 472 -3.38 -35.02 8.85
CA ASP A 472 -3.37 -36.26 9.65
C ASP A 472 -2.11 -36.38 10.52
N LEU A 473 -1.27 -35.36 10.60
CA LEU A 473 -0.14 -35.30 11.50
C LEU A 473 -0.63 -35.23 12.96
N THR A 474 -0.72 -36.38 13.60
CA THR A 474 -0.84 -36.44 15.05
C THR A 474 0.53 -36.13 15.66
N ILE A 475 0.62 -34.98 16.29
CA ILE A 475 1.80 -34.64 17.10
C ILE A 475 1.61 -35.32 18.45
N ASP A 476 2.53 -36.22 18.82
CA ASP A 476 2.56 -36.79 20.15
C ASP A 476 2.62 -35.68 21.20
N HIS A 477 1.87 -35.84 22.27
CA HIS A 477 1.90 -34.86 23.36
C HIS A 477 3.34 -34.73 23.87
N PRO A 478 3.82 -33.47 24.02
CA PRO A 478 5.16 -33.26 24.55
C PRO A 478 5.29 -33.96 25.92
N ASP A 479 6.36 -34.68 26.09
CA ASP A 479 6.69 -35.30 27.38
C ASP A 479 7.03 -34.19 28.38
N LEU A 480 6.07 -33.89 29.24
CA LEU A 480 6.23 -32.87 30.28
C LEU A 480 7.00 -33.38 31.50
N SER A 481 7.35 -34.66 31.55
CA SER A 481 8.10 -35.26 32.67
C SER A 481 9.50 -34.65 32.84
N ILE A 482 10.05 -34.05 31.80
CA ILE A 482 11.32 -33.29 31.85
C ILE A 482 11.25 -32.03 32.72
N TYR A 483 10.03 -31.54 33.01
CA TYR A 483 9.81 -30.36 33.88
C TYR A 483 9.42 -30.72 35.30
N ASP A 484 9.25 -32.01 35.63
CA ASP A 484 9.04 -32.48 37.00
C ASP A 484 10.33 -32.29 37.80
N ILE A 485 10.34 -31.26 38.62
CA ILE A 485 11.41 -31.03 39.59
C ILE A 485 11.33 -32.19 40.58
N ARG A 486 12.22 -33.17 40.44
CA ARG A 486 12.44 -34.15 41.51
C ARG A 486 12.81 -33.35 42.77
N LYS A 487 11.92 -33.37 43.76
CA LYS A 487 12.28 -32.97 45.13
C LYS A 487 13.46 -33.87 45.50
N GLY A 488 14.64 -33.27 45.53
CA GLY A 488 15.84 -33.90 46.01
C GLY A 488 15.66 -34.23 47.47
N ASP A 489 16.04 -35.42 47.79
CA ASP A 489 16.05 -35.98 49.09
C ASP A 489 16.76 -35.07 50.07
N GLU A 490 16.07 -34.68 51.17
CA GLU A 490 16.69 -34.33 52.43
C GLU A 490 17.41 -35.57 52.96
N HIS A 491 18.73 -35.57 52.92
CA HIS A 491 19.52 -36.35 53.85
C HIS A 491 20.88 -35.69 54.10
N GLU A 492 21.06 -35.37 55.43
CA GLU A 492 22.24 -35.10 56.21
C GLU A 492 23.10 -33.84 55.91
#